data_a569427a4348882390cbd5d160de3115
#
_entry.id   a569427a4348882390cbd5d160de3115
#
_cell.length_a   1.000
_cell.length_b   1.000
_cell.length_c   1.000
_cell.angle_alpha   90.00
_cell.angle_beta   90.00
_cell.angle_gamma   90.00
#
_symmetry.space_group_name_H-M   'P 1'
#
loop_
_entity.id
_entity.type
_entity.pdbx_description
1 polymer ?
#
loop_
_entity_poly.entity_id
_entity_poly.type
_entity_poly.pdbx_seq_one_letter_code
_entity_poly.pdbx_strand_id
1 'polypeptide(L)'
;MMHTIPDLNSSSRQNQPVLQAGKPLAEAKAAMILIHGRGANAQTILGLHTVLPHPDLIYLAPEAEDGSWYPYSFLTPMEKNEPYLSEALQMIADLIAHVESAGIPTDKIILGGFSQGACLASEFVARHARRYGGLLVFSGGVIGPFGTPRDYPGSLDG
;
A
#
# COMPACT_ATOMS: atom_id res chain seq x y z
N MET A 1 11.95 -11.37 -12.30
CA MET A 1 11.50 -12.65 -11.75
C MET A 1 10.35 -12.39 -10.79
N MET A 2 9.22 -13.04 -11.01
CA MET A 2 8.09 -12.97 -10.08
C MET A 2 8.31 -13.98 -8.97
N HIS A 3 8.44 -13.52 -7.74
CA HIS A 3 8.35 -14.37 -6.56
C HIS A 3 7.07 -14.03 -5.84
N THR A 4 6.21 -15.03 -5.65
CA THR A 4 5.08 -14.94 -4.76
C THR A 4 5.61 -15.07 -3.35
N ILE A 5 5.29 -14.13 -2.47
CA ILE A 5 5.62 -14.23 -1.04
C ILE A 5 4.65 -15.25 -0.44
N PRO A 6 5.11 -16.39 0.11
CA PRO A 6 4.24 -17.34 0.77
C PRO A 6 3.89 -16.87 2.19
N ASP A 7 2.64 -17.14 2.59
CA ASP A 7 2.09 -17.03 3.94
C ASP A 7 2.09 -15.64 4.62
N LEU A 8 1.12 -14.83 4.24
CA LEU A 8 0.51 -13.86 5.14
C LEU A 8 -0.87 -14.41 5.58
N ASN A 9 -1.01 -14.64 6.86
CA ASN A 9 -1.99 -15.50 7.50
C ASN A 9 -3.47 -15.04 7.36
N SER A 10 -4.32 -15.94 6.87
CA SER A 10 -5.73 -16.20 7.22
C SER A 10 -6.82 -15.15 6.96
N SER A 11 -7.02 -14.70 5.72
CA SER A 11 -8.37 -14.56 5.15
C SER A 11 -8.29 -14.83 3.65
N SER A 12 -9.38 -15.25 3.01
CA SER A 12 -9.36 -15.61 1.58
C SER A 12 -8.92 -14.47 0.65
N ARG A 13 -8.94 -13.23 1.12
CA ARG A 13 -8.49 -12.04 0.40
C ARG A 13 -7.01 -11.71 0.62
N GLN A 14 -6.41 -12.18 1.72
CA GLN A 14 -5.00 -11.93 2.07
C GLN A 14 -4.02 -12.82 1.30
N ASN A 15 -4.50 -13.80 0.54
CA ASN A 15 -3.69 -14.68 -0.31
C ASN A 15 -3.49 -14.14 -1.74
N GLN A 16 -3.75 -12.86 -1.99
CA GLN A 16 -3.49 -12.26 -3.28
C GLN A 16 -1.99 -12.10 -3.51
N PRO A 17 -1.51 -12.30 -4.74
CA PRO A 17 -0.07 -12.21 -5.02
C PRO A 17 0.46 -10.80 -4.79
N VAL A 18 1.70 -10.72 -4.30
CA VAL A 18 2.49 -9.50 -4.28
C VAL A 18 3.58 -9.63 -5.33
N LEU A 19 3.54 -8.81 -6.35
CA LEU A 19 4.57 -8.77 -7.36
C LEU A 19 5.76 -7.93 -6.87
N GLN A 20 6.96 -8.28 -7.32
CA GLN A 20 8.16 -7.55 -6.92
C GLN A 20 9.09 -7.28 -8.09
N ALA A 21 9.85 -6.18 -7.97
CA ALA A 21 10.90 -5.78 -8.89
C ALA A 21 12.04 -5.10 -8.12
N GLY A 22 13.16 -4.88 -8.79
CA GLY A 22 14.33 -4.23 -8.18
C GLY A 22 15.20 -5.20 -7.38
N LYS A 23 15.77 -4.73 -6.27
CA LYS A 23 16.61 -5.53 -5.39
C LYS A 23 15.82 -6.67 -4.73
N PRO A 24 16.40 -7.85 -4.54
CA PRO A 24 15.82 -8.85 -3.64
C PRO A 24 15.64 -8.30 -2.23
N LEU A 25 14.55 -8.68 -1.55
CA LEU A 25 14.21 -8.15 -0.22
C LEU A 25 15.37 -8.30 0.79
N ALA A 26 16.09 -9.42 0.75
CA ALA A 26 17.22 -9.68 1.65
C ALA A 26 18.42 -8.74 1.42
N GLU A 27 18.51 -8.09 0.29
CA GLU A 27 19.62 -7.21 -0.11
C GLU A 27 19.21 -5.73 -0.20
N ALA A 28 17.92 -5.45 -0.21
CA ALA A 28 17.39 -4.09 -0.33
C ALA A 28 17.64 -3.28 0.95
N LYS A 29 17.90 -1.99 0.79
CA LYS A 29 18.06 -1.03 1.90
C LYS A 29 16.84 -0.17 2.11
N ALA A 30 15.92 -0.16 1.15
CA ALA A 30 14.67 0.56 1.21
C ALA A 30 13.62 -0.19 0.39
N ALA A 31 12.35 0.10 0.61
CA ALA A 31 11.24 -0.51 -0.10
C ALA A 31 10.26 0.55 -0.60
N MET A 32 9.66 0.29 -1.75
CA MET A 32 8.53 1.07 -2.26
C MET A 32 7.35 0.14 -2.47
N ILE A 33 6.26 0.39 -1.74
CA ILE A 33 5.00 -0.35 -1.86
C ILE A 33 4.09 0.46 -2.77
N LEU A 34 3.70 -0.13 -3.90
CA LEU A 34 2.91 0.51 -4.96
C LEU A 34 1.52 -0.12 -5.04
N ILE A 35 0.49 0.70 -4.87
CA ILE A 35 -0.91 0.27 -4.78
C ILE A 35 -1.66 0.76 -6.02
N HIS A 36 -2.15 -0.20 -6.83
CA HIS A 36 -2.84 0.10 -8.09
C HIS A 36 -4.23 0.70 -7.88
N GLY A 37 -4.76 1.34 -8.91
CA GLY A 37 -6.11 1.90 -8.94
C GLY A 37 -7.18 0.85 -9.24
N ARG A 38 -8.46 1.24 -9.10
CA ARG A 38 -9.63 0.43 -9.45
C ARG A 38 -9.57 0.03 -10.93
N GLY A 39 -9.76 -1.25 -11.20
CA GLY A 39 -9.75 -1.80 -12.56
C GLY A 39 -8.35 -1.98 -13.17
N ALA A 40 -7.30 -1.58 -12.44
CA ALA A 40 -5.91 -1.85 -12.80
C ALA A 40 -5.42 -3.14 -12.11
N ASN A 41 -4.12 -3.36 -12.07
CA ASN A 41 -3.50 -4.53 -11.46
C ASN A 41 -2.08 -4.23 -10.97
N ALA A 42 -1.53 -5.15 -10.20
CA ALA A 42 -0.18 -5.03 -9.64
C ALA A 42 0.90 -4.90 -10.73
N GLN A 43 0.77 -5.64 -11.83
CA GLN A 43 1.75 -5.60 -12.93
C GLN A 43 1.87 -4.19 -13.53
N THR A 44 0.74 -3.51 -13.70
CA THR A 44 0.71 -2.16 -14.29
C THR A 44 1.40 -1.14 -13.37
N ILE A 45 1.04 -1.12 -12.08
CA ILE A 45 1.62 -0.15 -11.14
C ILE A 45 3.10 -0.45 -10.86
N LEU A 46 3.48 -1.73 -10.86
CA LEU A 46 4.88 -2.13 -10.68
C LEU A 46 5.79 -1.56 -11.78
N GLY A 47 5.24 -1.30 -12.97
CA GLY A 47 5.97 -0.65 -14.08
C GLY A 47 6.61 0.69 -13.69
N LEU A 48 6.16 1.35 -12.63
CA LEU A 48 6.79 2.57 -12.11
C LEU A 48 8.26 2.37 -11.70
N HIS A 49 8.70 1.14 -11.40
CA HIS A 49 10.10 0.86 -11.08
C HIS A 49 11.06 1.23 -12.21
N THR A 50 10.58 1.24 -13.45
CA THR A 50 11.38 1.60 -14.63
C THR A 50 11.59 3.11 -14.77
N VAL A 51 10.66 3.92 -14.27
CA VAL A 51 10.71 5.39 -14.35
C VAL A 51 11.12 6.06 -13.03
N LEU A 52 11.10 5.31 -11.95
CA LEU A 52 11.59 5.71 -10.63
C LEU A 52 12.68 4.72 -10.14
N PRO A 53 13.74 4.50 -10.93
CA PRO A 53 14.73 3.49 -10.60
C PRO A 53 15.62 3.92 -9.43
N HIS A 54 15.90 3.00 -8.53
CA HIS A 54 16.90 3.20 -7.48
C HIS A 54 17.60 1.87 -7.16
N PRO A 55 18.94 1.85 -7.08
CA PRO A 55 19.70 0.60 -6.97
C PRO A 55 19.50 -0.16 -5.65
N ASP A 56 19.04 0.50 -4.60
CA ASP A 56 18.85 -0.09 -3.27
C ASP A 56 17.39 -0.43 -2.95
N LEU A 57 16.45 -0.14 -3.88
CA LEU A 57 15.02 -0.36 -3.65
C LEU A 57 14.56 -1.75 -4.10
N ILE A 58 13.73 -2.36 -3.26
CA ILE A 58 12.75 -3.34 -3.69
C ILE A 58 11.42 -2.63 -3.94
N TYR A 59 10.73 -2.98 -5.02
CA TYR A 59 9.40 -2.51 -5.35
C TYR A 59 8.42 -3.65 -5.15
N LEU A 60 7.37 -3.42 -4.39
CA LEU A 60 6.35 -4.40 -4.05
C LEU A 60 4.98 -3.87 -4.46
N ALA A 61 4.25 -4.65 -5.24
CA ALA A 61 2.91 -4.29 -5.70
C ALA A 61 1.92 -5.40 -5.35
N PRO A 62 1.09 -5.20 -4.32
CA PRO A 62 0.01 -6.13 -4.02
C PRO A 62 -1.11 -6.05 -5.07
N GLU A 63 -1.81 -7.18 -5.26
CA GLU A 63 -2.96 -7.31 -6.15
C GLU A 63 -4.26 -7.21 -5.35
N ALA A 64 -5.22 -6.42 -5.82
CA ALA A 64 -6.57 -6.42 -5.27
C ALA A 64 -7.41 -7.52 -5.91
N GLU A 65 -8.20 -8.24 -5.13
CA GLU A 65 -9.20 -9.17 -5.64
C GLU A 65 -10.18 -8.43 -6.56
N ASP A 66 -10.45 -8.98 -7.73
CA ASP A 66 -11.31 -8.37 -8.75
C ASP A 66 -10.91 -6.94 -9.16
N GLY A 67 -9.66 -6.57 -8.94
CA GLY A 67 -9.12 -5.27 -9.33
C GLY A 67 -9.62 -4.09 -8.50
N SER A 68 -10.22 -4.30 -7.33
CA SER A 68 -10.76 -3.23 -6.48
C SER A 68 -10.49 -3.46 -5.00
N TRP A 69 -9.94 -2.46 -4.33
CA TRP A 69 -9.64 -2.51 -2.90
C TRP A 69 -10.90 -2.41 -2.04
N TYR A 70 -11.88 -1.61 -2.48
CA TYR A 70 -13.17 -1.44 -1.83
C TYR A 70 -14.24 -1.06 -2.86
N PRO A 71 -15.54 -1.35 -2.61
CA PRO A 71 -16.56 -1.35 -3.67
C PRO A 71 -16.99 0.04 -4.16
N TYR A 72 -17.11 1.03 -3.26
CA TYR A 72 -17.70 2.34 -3.60
C TYR A 72 -16.66 3.44 -3.69
N SER A 73 -17.10 4.67 -4.01
CA SER A 73 -16.24 5.85 -4.05
C SER A 73 -15.58 6.13 -2.70
N PHE A 74 -14.38 6.71 -2.74
CA PHE A 74 -13.69 7.17 -1.53
C PHE A 74 -14.43 8.30 -0.79
N LEU A 75 -15.38 8.99 -1.45
CA LEU A 75 -16.23 10.01 -0.85
C LEU A 75 -17.54 9.46 -0.27
N THR A 76 -17.79 8.17 -0.42
CA THR A 76 -18.92 7.48 0.19
C THR A 76 -18.69 7.32 1.70
N PRO A 77 -19.75 7.34 2.55
CA PRO A 77 -19.59 6.99 3.97
C PRO A 77 -18.80 5.69 4.14
N MET A 78 -17.77 5.72 5.00
CA MET A 78 -16.77 4.64 5.12
C MET A 78 -17.40 3.28 5.43
N GLU A 79 -18.50 3.27 6.16
CA GLU A 79 -19.23 2.05 6.55
C GLU A 79 -19.72 1.25 5.32
N LYS A 80 -19.99 1.92 4.21
CA LYS A 80 -20.41 1.26 2.96
C LYS A 80 -19.27 0.54 2.25
N ASN A 81 -18.04 0.93 2.54
CA ASN A 81 -16.85 0.28 2.00
C ASN A 81 -16.31 -0.85 2.90
N GLU A 82 -16.94 -1.07 4.05
CA GLU A 82 -16.57 -2.17 4.95
C GLU A 82 -17.22 -3.52 4.54
N PRO A 83 -16.58 -4.66 4.81
CA PRO A 83 -15.29 -4.83 5.50
C PRO A 83 -14.06 -4.64 4.61
N TYR A 84 -14.25 -4.40 3.32
CA TYR A 84 -13.19 -4.36 2.29
C TYR A 84 -12.11 -3.32 2.58
N LEU A 85 -12.53 -2.14 3.05
CA LEU A 85 -11.60 -1.07 3.40
C LEU A 85 -10.66 -1.49 4.54
N SER A 86 -11.20 -2.05 5.61
CA SER A 86 -10.40 -2.54 6.75
C SER A 86 -9.46 -3.67 6.33
N GLU A 87 -9.93 -4.60 5.49
CA GLU A 87 -9.11 -5.70 4.96
C GLU A 87 -7.95 -5.17 4.10
N ALA A 88 -8.21 -4.19 3.24
CA ALA A 88 -7.18 -3.58 2.42
C ALA A 88 -6.13 -2.81 3.25
N LEU A 89 -6.56 -2.08 4.28
CA LEU A 89 -5.65 -1.41 5.21
C LEU A 89 -4.81 -2.41 6.00
N GLN A 90 -5.40 -3.52 6.43
CA GLN A 90 -4.68 -4.59 7.13
C GLN A 90 -3.62 -5.24 6.21
N MET A 91 -3.95 -5.46 4.94
CA MET A 91 -2.99 -6.00 3.97
C MET A 91 -1.76 -5.08 3.84
N ILE A 92 -1.93 -3.76 3.82
CA ILE A 92 -0.79 -2.82 3.80
C ILE A 92 0.02 -2.95 5.10
N ALA A 93 -0.64 -3.03 6.25
CA ALA A 93 0.03 -3.19 7.55
C ALA A 93 0.88 -4.47 7.58
N ASP A 94 0.33 -5.59 7.12
CA ASP A 94 1.02 -6.87 7.06
C ASP A 94 2.22 -6.84 6.10
N LEU A 95 2.08 -6.17 4.96
CA LEU A 95 3.16 -6.02 4.00
C LEU A 95 4.30 -5.15 4.55
N ILE A 96 3.98 -4.07 5.25
CA ILE A 96 4.97 -3.24 5.94
C ILE A 96 5.69 -4.07 7.02
N ALA A 97 4.96 -4.81 7.84
CA ALA A 97 5.55 -5.67 8.87
C ALA A 97 6.48 -6.73 8.26
N HIS A 98 6.11 -7.29 7.12
CA HIS A 98 6.96 -8.23 6.38
C HIS A 98 8.28 -7.58 5.93
N VAL A 99 8.21 -6.38 5.38
CA VAL A 99 9.39 -5.60 4.97
C VAL A 99 10.27 -5.24 6.18
N GLU A 100 9.67 -4.81 7.29
CA GLU A 100 10.38 -4.51 8.53
C GLU A 100 11.08 -5.75 9.09
N SER A 101 10.46 -6.92 9.01
CA SER A 101 11.05 -8.18 9.48
C SER A 101 12.29 -8.60 8.69
N ALA A 102 12.44 -8.10 7.47
CA ALA A 102 13.63 -8.29 6.63
C ALA A 102 14.75 -7.27 6.94
N GLY A 103 14.55 -6.37 7.90
CA GLY A 103 15.54 -5.40 8.36
C GLY A 103 15.45 -4.01 7.74
N ILE A 104 14.39 -3.70 6.98
CA ILE A 104 14.16 -2.38 6.39
C ILE A 104 13.25 -1.57 7.34
N PRO A 105 13.76 -0.50 7.99
CA PRO A 105 12.96 0.28 8.94
C PRO A 105 11.89 1.11 8.22
N THR A 106 10.85 1.54 8.96
CA THR A 106 9.71 2.30 8.43
C THR A 106 10.13 3.56 7.69
N ASP A 107 11.12 4.29 8.18
CA ASP A 107 11.63 5.51 7.54
C ASP A 107 12.38 5.28 6.22
N LYS A 108 12.50 4.02 5.81
CA LYS A 108 13.00 3.55 4.52
C LYS A 108 11.91 2.87 3.68
N ILE A 109 10.65 2.95 4.08
CA ILE A 109 9.50 2.41 3.36
C ILE A 109 8.70 3.55 2.76
N ILE A 110 8.59 3.56 1.44
CA ILE A 110 7.79 4.52 0.67
C ILE A 110 6.48 3.84 0.30
N LEU A 111 5.36 4.49 0.60
CA LEU A 111 4.04 4.10 0.12
C LEU A 111 3.66 4.96 -1.07
N GLY A 112 3.18 4.35 -2.13
CA GLY A 112 2.70 5.06 -3.30
C GLY A 112 1.47 4.40 -3.89
N GLY A 113 0.64 5.18 -4.56
CA GLY A 113 -0.54 4.65 -5.22
C GLY A 113 -1.12 5.58 -6.27
N PHE A 114 -1.97 5.03 -7.11
CA PHE A 114 -2.70 5.75 -8.12
C PHE A 114 -4.21 5.62 -7.90
N SER A 115 -4.94 6.74 -7.99
CA SER A 115 -6.41 6.79 -7.87
C SER A 115 -6.91 6.09 -6.59
N GLN A 116 -7.66 5.00 -6.68
CA GLN A 116 -8.13 4.23 -5.51
C GLN A 116 -6.95 3.77 -4.62
N GLY A 117 -5.84 3.35 -5.22
CA GLY A 117 -4.62 2.99 -4.49
C GLY A 117 -3.97 4.18 -3.79
N ALA A 118 -4.02 5.37 -4.37
CA ALA A 118 -3.55 6.60 -3.74
C ALA A 118 -4.42 6.97 -2.54
N CYS A 119 -5.74 6.80 -2.65
CA CYS A 119 -6.67 7.01 -1.54
C CYS A 119 -6.38 6.04 -0.39
N LEU A 120 -6.15 4.76 -0.70
CA LEU A 120 -5.84 3.75 0.29
C LEU A 120 -4.51 4.02 1.01
N ALA A 121 -3.46 4.36 0.26
CA ALA A 121 -2.17 4.72 0.82
C ALA A 121 -2.25 5.94 1.75
N SER A 122 -2.97 6.98 1.32
CA SER A 122 -3.17 8.21 2.11
C SER A 122 -3.91 7.92 3.41
N GLU A 123 -4.99 7.15 3.35
CA GLU A 123 -5.79 6.77 4.51
C GLU A 123 -4.98 5.90 5.48
N PHE A 124 -4.19 4.96 4.95
CA PHE A 124 -3.31 4.12 5.77
C PHE A 124 -2.31 4.98 6.56
N VAL A 125 -1.58 5.86 5.88
CA VAL A 125 -0.58 6.72 6.53
C VAL A 125 -1.20 7.65 7.55
N ALA A 126 -2.40 8.18 7.28
CA ALA A 126 -3.13 9.02 8.23
C ALA A 126 -3.54 8.25 9.49
N ARG A 127 -4.05 7.02 9.35
CA ARG A 127 -4.46 6.19 10.50
C ARG A 127 -3.31 5.59 11.28
N HIS A 128 -2.20 5.32 10.62
CA HIS A 128 -1.01 4.68 11.17
C HIS A 128 0.18 5.62 11.05
N ALA A 129 0.03 6.83 11.58
CA ALA A 129 1.03 7.88 11.47
C ALA A 129 2.35 7.46 12.13
N ARG A 130 3.38 7.34 11.30
CA ARG A 130 4.78 7.04 11.67
C ARG A 130 5.67 7.80 10.70
N ARG A 131 6.95 7.89 10.99
CA ARG A 131 7.91 8.42 10.02
C ARG A 131 8.16 7.40 8.93
N TYR A 132 7.50 7.58 7.78
CA TYR A 132 7.73 6.80 6.56
C TYR A 132 8.86 7.40 5.72
N GLY A 133 9.40 6.63 4.78
CA GLY A 133 10.36 7.13 3.81
C GLY A 133 9.75 8.13 2.83
N GLY A 134 8.45 8.01 2.57
CA GLY A 134 7.68 8.94 1.75
C GLY A 134 6.28 8.42 1.46
N LEU A 135 5.44 9.30 0.95
CA LEU A 135 4.09 8.99 0.46
C LEU A 135 3.91 9.65 -0.92
N LEU A 136 3.64 8.83 -1.93
CA LEU A 136 3.40 9.27 -3.31
C LEU A 136 1.92 9.11 -3.63
N VAL A 137 1.20 10.24 -3.74
CA VAL A 137 -0.25 10.26 -3.97
C VAL A 137 -0.54 10.73 -5.38
N PHE A 138 -0.77 9.79 -6.29
CA PHE A 138 -1.12 10.09 -7.67
C PHE A 138 -2.63 10.07 -7.85
N SER A 139 -3.25 11.26 -7.92
CA SER A 139 -4.71 11.44 -8.12
C SER A 139 -5.58 10.79 -7.05
N GLY A 140 -5.29 11.05 -5.78
CA GLY A 140 -6.07 10.52 -4.66
C GLY A 140 -5.98 11.40 -3.42
N GLY A 141 -6.59 10.94 -2.36
CA GLY A 141 -6.62 11.59 -1.04
C GLY A 141 -7.26 10.70 0.00
N VAL A 142 -7.34 11.19 1.23
CA VAL A 142 -7.93 10.45 2.35
C VAL A 142 -9.39 10.07 2.10
N ILE A 143 -9.83 8.96 2.69
CA ILE A 143 -11.13 8.34 2.45
C ILE A 143 -12.20 8.93 3.38
N GLY A 144 -13.40 9.05 2.88
CA GLY A 144 -14.58 9.54 3.59
C GLY A 144 -15.13 10.84 3.01
N PRO A 145 -16.43 11.10 3.21
CA PRO A 145 -17.08 12.32 2.73
C PRO A 145 -16.52 13.57 3.44
N PHE A 146 -16.80 14.74 2.88
CA PHE A 146 -16.45 16.00 3.52
C PHE A 146 -16.97 16.07 4.95
N GLY A 147 -16.14 16.54 5.87
CA GLY A 147 -16.48 16.63 7.30
C GLY A 147 -16.21 15.33 8.09
N THR A 148 -15.69 14.29 7.46
CA THR A 148 -15.27 13.09 8.19
C THR A 148 -14.24 13.45 9.26
N PRO A 149 -14.46 13.10 10.55
CA PRO A 149 -13.48 13.31 11.61
C PRO A 149 -12.17 12.56 11.33
N ARG A 150 -11.02 13.23 11.59
CA ARG A 150 -9.69 12.66 11.31
C ARG A 150 -8.76 12.77 12.53
N ASP A 151 -9.33 12.50 13.70
CA ASP A 151 -8.56 12.48 14.96
C ASP A 151 -7.76 11.18 15.09
N TYR A 152 -6.82 11.00 14.16
CA TYR A 152 -5.94 9.85 14.17
C TYR A 152 -4.74 10.13 15.10
N PRO A 153 -4.34 9.13 15.91
CA PRO A 153 -3.19 9.29 16.80
C PRO A 153 -1.87 9.26 16.03
N GLY A 154 -0.83 9.82 16.63
CA GLY A 154 0.54 9.75 16.13
C GLY A 154 0.97 10.98 15.35
N SER A 155 2.19 10.91 14.82
CA SER A 155 2.85 11.95 14.02
C SER A 155 3.63 11.32 12.89
N LEU A 156 3.77 12.03 11.78
CA LEU A 156 4.63 11.62 10.67
C LEU A 156 6.10 11.98 10.91
N ASP A 157 6.36 12.87 11.88
CA ASP A 157 7.71 13.29 12.32
C ASP A 157 8.62 13.80 11.18
N GLY A 158 8.00 14.53 10.23
CA GLY A 158 8.77 15.13 9.14
C GLY A 158 7.95 15.49 7.95
#